data_a18bde9814aede82c3d1d5636da9690f
#
_entry.id   a18bde9814aede82c3d1d5636da9690f
#
_cell.length_a   1.000
_cell.length_b   1.000
_cell.length_c   1.000
_cell.angle_alpha   90.00
_cell.angle_beta   90.00
_cell.angle_gamma   90.00
#
_symmetry.space_group_name_H-M   'P 1'
#
loop_
_entity.id
_entity.type
_entity.pdbx_description
1 polymer ?
#
loop_
_entity_poly.entity_id
_entity_poly.type
_entity_poly.pdbx_seq_one_letter_code
_entity_poly.pdbx_strand_id
1 'polypeptide(L)'
;MFVAKELRKKSIAEYLLYMWQIEDIIRAYGCSLPVIKKNYIERFDFTPEQKDEEIDWFGNLIRMMNEEGKREYGHLDINRVLLQDVIDLHARLLQSSKFPIYNAEYYKVLPFIVELRNRGDKELNEIETCLDAL
;
A
#
# COMPACT_ATOMS: atom_id res chain seq x y z
N MET A 1 10.34 2.92 -7.27
CA MET A 1 9.73 3.98 -8.09
C MET A 1 9.13 3.45 -9.39
N PHE A 2 9.87 2.72 -10.18
CA PHE A 2 9.39 2.25 -11.50
C PHE A 2 8.22 1.28 -11.37
N VAL A 3 8.32 0.30 -10.48
CA VAL A 3 7.23 -0.65 -10.21
C VAL A 3 6.01 0.09 -9.66
N ALA A 4 6.22 1.03 -8.73
CA ALA A 4 5.13 1.83 -8.15
C ALA A 4 4.38 2.63 -9.22
N LYS A 5 5.09 3.29 -10.14
CA LYS A 5 4.47 4.05 -11.23
C LYS A 5 3.61 3.17 -12.14
N GLU A 6 4.12 1.98 -12.48
CA GLU A 6 3.37 1.05 -13.32
C GLU A 6 2.12 0.52 -12.61
N LEU A 7 2.23 0.13 -11.36
CA LEU A 7 1.10 -0.38 -10.59
C LEU A 7 0.02 0.69 -10.39
N ARG A 8 0.42 1.94 -10.15
CA ARG A 8 -0.54 3.03 -9.98
C ARG A 8 -1.41 3.27 -11.22
N LYS A 9 -0.86 3.02 -12.40
CA LYS A 9 -1.62 3.12 -13.66
C LYS A 9 -2.57 1.95 -13.86
N LYS A 10 -2.22 0.78 -13.34
CA LYS A 10 -2.97 -0.46 -13.59
C LYS A 10 -4.00 -0.78 -12.51
N SER A 11 -3.62 -0.64 -11.25
CA SER A 11 -4.47 -1.01 -10.12
C SER A 11 -4.05 -0.27 -8.86
N ILE A 12 -4.93 0.57 -8.33
CA ILE A 12 -4.70 1.29 -7.08
C ILE A 12 -4.53 0.31 -5.90
N ALA A 13 -5.28 -0.79 -5.89
CA ALA A 13 -5.15 -1.80 -4.83
C ALA A 13 -3.77 -2.43 -4.83
N GLU A 14 -3.25 -2.84 -5.98
CA GLU A 14 -1.91 -3.39 -6.10
C GLU A 14 -0.83 -2.35 -5.77
N TYR A 15 -1.05 -1.10 -6.15
CA TYR A 15 -0.16 0.00 -5.78
C TYR A 15 -0.08 0.16 -4.25
N LEU A 16 -1.21 0.17 -3.56
CA LEU A 16 -1.25 0.28 -2.09
C LEU A 16 -0.53 -0.90 -1.42
N LEU A 17 -0.77 -2.13 -1.88
CA LEU A 17 -0.08 -3.31 -1.37
C LEU A 17 1.43 -3.22 -1.57
N TYR A 18 1.87 -2.75 -2.73
CA TYR A 18 3.28 -2.56 -3.03
C TYR A 18 3.89 -1.48 -2.11
N MET A 19 3.20 -0.36 -1.94
CA MET A 19 3.70 0.73 -1.08
C MET A 19 3.79 0.29 0.38
N TRP A 20 2.87 -0.55 0.85
CA TRP A 20 2.95 -1.10 2.21
C TRP A 20 4.17 -2.01 2.37
N GLN A 21 4.51 -2.80 1.34
CA GLN A 21 5.74 -3.58 1.33
C GLN A 21 6.98 -2.68 1.36
N ILE A 22 6.97 -1.59 0.61
CA ILE A 22 8.07 -0.61 0.61
C ILE A 22 8.24 0.02 1.98
N GLU A 23 7.14 0.41 2.63
CA GLU A 23 7.18 0.94 4.00
C GLU A 23 7.83 -0.07 4.96
N ASP A 24 7.46 -1.34 4.85
CA ASP A 24 8.02 -2.41 5.68
C ASP A 24 9.50 -2.66 5.38
N ILE A 25 9.90 -2.60 4.12
CA ILE A 25 11.31 -2.69 3.73
C ILE A 25 12.12 -1.54 4.34
N ILE A 26 11.60 -0.32 4.27
CA ILE A 26 12.26 0.84 4.86
C ILE A 26 12.44 0.64 6.37
N ARG A 27 11.40 0.16 7.05
CA ARG A 27 11.47 -0.14 8.50
C ARG A 27 12.47 -1.24 8.82
N ALA A 28 12.49 -2.30 8.00
CA ALA A 28 13.42 -3.42 8.19
C ALA A 28 14.88 -2.98 8.10
N TYR A 29 15.16 -1.97 7.29
CA TYR A 29 16.52 -1.38 7.19
C TYR A 29 16.71 -0.17 8.10
N GLY A 30 15.87 0.00 9.12
CA GLY A 30 16.02 1.04 10.13
C GLY A 30 15.80 2.46 9.62
N CYS A 31 15.04 2.63 8.54
CA CYS A 31 14.85 3.92 7.87
C CYS A 31 16.15 4.59 7.46
N SER A 32 17.17 3.79 7.13
CA SER A 32 18.50 4.26 6.75
C SER A 32 18.69 4.21 5.24
N LEU A 33 18.78 5.37 4.60
CA LEU A 33 19.00 5.45 3.16
C LEU A 33 20.33 4.78 2.71
N PRO A 34 21.46 4.96 3.41
CA PRO A 34 22.70 4.27 3.03
C PRO A 34 22.56 2.74 3.05
N VAL A 35 21.85 2.20 4.04
CA VAL A 35 21.61 0.76 4.16
C VAL A 35 20.72 0.26 3.04
N ILE A 36 19.63 0.98 2.73
CA ILE A 36 18.71 0.65 1.65
C ILE A 36 19.44 0.69 0.31
N LYS A 37 20.24 1.71 0.06
CA LYS A 37 21.05 1.83 -1.15
C LYS A 37 21.92 0.59 -1.35
N LYS A 38 22.70 0.22 -0.33
CA LYS A 38 23.65 -0.89 -0.39
C LYS A 38 22.98 -2.24 -0.49
N ASN A 39 21.92 -2.48 0.31
CA ASN A 39 21.35 -3.81 0.48
C ASN A 39 20.10 -4.07 -0.36
N TYR A 40 19.49 -3.05 -0.91
CA TYR A 40 18.27 -3.19 -1.71
C TYR A 40 18.44 -2.63 -3.13
N ILE A 41 18.74 -1.35 -3.29
CA ILE A 41 18.81 -0.70 -4.62
C ILE A 41 19.92 -1.33 -5.48
N GLU A 42 21.05 -1.66 -4.90
CA GLU A 42 22.19 -2.26 -5.62
C GLU A 42 21.90 -3.67 -6.16
N ARG A 43 20.83 -4.31 -5.71
CA ARG A 43 20.40 -5.62 -6.22
C ARG A 43 19.81 -5.57 -7.63
N PHE A 44 19.34 -4.40 -8.04
CA PHE A 44 18.68 -4.22 -9.31
C PHE A 44 19.66 -3.74 -10.37
N ASP A 45 19.43 -4.15 -11.61
CA ASP A 45 20.25 -3.73 -12.74
C ASP A 45 19.75 -2.39 -13.29
N PHE A 46 19.90 -1.36 -12.48
CA PHE A 46 19.53 0.01 -12.85
C PHE A 46 20.70 0.73 -13.49
N THR A 47 20.40 1.64 -14.44
CA THR A 47 21.39 2.61 -14.92
C THR A 47 21.75 3.57 -13.78
N PRO A 48 22.89 4.29 -13.86
CA PRO A 48 23.24 5.29 -12.85
C PRO A 48 22.13 6.33 -12.62
N GLU A 49 21.46 6.78 -13.67
CA GLU A 49 20.35 7.73 -13.58
C GLU A 49 19.14 7.11 -12.86
N GLN A 50 18.84 5.86 -13.16
CA GLN A 50 17.74 5.14 -12.50
C GLN A 50 18.04 4.92 -11.02
N LYS A 51 19.29 4.60 -10.67
CA LYS A 51 19.71 4.48 -9.26
C LYS A 51 19.53 5.79 -8.50
N ASP A 52 19.91 6.92 -9.11
CA ASP A 52 19.74 8.23 -8.50
C ASP A 52 18.26 8.54 -8.26
N GLU A 53 17.38 8.23 -9.21
CA GLU A 53 15.93 8.39 -9.05
C GLU A 53 15.38 7.52 -7.92
N GLU A 54 15.82 6.26 -7.82
CA GLU A 54 15.41 5.38 -6.74
C GLU A 54 15.90 5.87 -5.37
N ILE A 55 17.13 6.35 -5.29
CA ILE A 55 17.70 6.91 -4.05
C ILE A 55 16.90 8.12 -3.61
N ASP A 56 16.58 9.03 -4.51
CA ASP A 56 15.76 10.22 -4.21
C ASP A 56 14.36 9.82 -3.75
N TRP A 57 13.76 8.85 -4.40
CA TRP A 57 12.43 8.36 -4.05
C TRP A 57 12.40 7.76 -2.64
N PHE A 58 13.32 6.86 -2.32
CA PHE A 58 13.43 6.29 -0.98
C PHE A 58 13.75 7.36 0.06
N GLY A 59 14.64 8.31 -0.27
CA GLY A 59 14.95 9.43 0.61
C GLY A 59 13.73 10.26 0.97
N ASN A 60 12.87 10.53 0.00
CA ASN A 60 11.61 11.27 0.21
C ASN A 60 10.65 10.46 1.08
N LEU A 61 10.52 9.16 0.84
CA LEU A 61 9.66 8.30 1.66
C LEU A 61 10.14 8.23 3.11
N ILE A 62 11.45 8.09 3.31
CA ILE A 62 12.05 8.06 4.66
C ILE A 62 11.76 9.37 5.40
N ARG A 63 11.94 10.50 4.71
CA ARG A 63 11.64 11.81 5.29
C ARG A 63 10.18 11.91 5.71
N MET A 64 9.25 11.51 4.83
CA MET A 64 7.82 11.53 5.14
C MET A 64 7.49 10.61 6.32
N MET A 65 8.07 9.41 6.36
CA MET A 65 7.88 8.48 7.48
C MET A 65 8.36 9.06 8.81
N ASN A 66 9.50 9.77 8.80
CA ASN A 66 10.01 10.45 9.98
C ASN A 66 9.09 11.60 10.42
N GLU A 67 8.67 12.44 9.48
CA GLU A 67 7.82 13.60 9.75
C GLU A 67 6.42 13.20 10.26
N GLU A 68 5.89 12.08 9.75
CA GLU A 68 4.56 11.58 10.11
C GLU A 68 4.57 10.60 11.29
N GLY A 69 5.73 10.32 11.86
CA GLY A 69 5.85 9.37 12.98
C GLY A 69 5.56 7.93 12.63
N LYS A 70 5.91 7.51 11.41
CA LYS A 70 5.61 6.17 10.87
C LYS A 70 6.82 5.22 10.85
N ARG A 71 7.85 5.50 11.64
CA ARG A 71 9.07 4.69 11.65
C ARG A 71 8.85 3.26 12.10
N GLU A 72 7.88 3.00 12.96
CA GLU A 72 7.66 1.69 13.54
C GLU A 72 6.41 1.01 12.99
N TYR A 73 5.35 1.76 12.74
CA TYR A 73 4.09 1.22 12.22
C TYR A 73 3.25 2.32 11.54
N GLY A 74 2.20 1.90 10.89
CA GLY A 74 1.27 2.78 10.22
C GLY A 74 1.59 2.97 8.74
N HIS A 75 0.75 3.72 8.05
CA HIS A 75 0.89 3.99 6.62
C HIS A 75 1.04 5.48 6.38
N LEU A 76 1.82 5.85 5.35
CA LEU A 76 1.99 7.22 4.92
C LEU A 76 0.65 7.87 4.61
N ASP A 77 0.48 9.14 4.98
CA ASP A 77 -0.78 9.86 4.81
C ASP A 77 -1.20 9.93 3.34
N ILE A 78 -0.25 10.10 2.41
CA ILE A 78 -0.54 10.11 0.97
C ILE A 78 -1.17 8.78 0.50
N ASN A 79 -0.74 7.66 1.06
CA ASN A 79 -1.30 6.34 0.75
C ASN A 79 -2.64 6.12 1.43
N ARG A 80 -2.84 6.68 2.61
CA ARG A 80 -4.13 6.64 3.31
C ARG A 80 -5.21 7.41 2.56
N VAL A 81 -4.87 8.51 1.89
CA VAL A 81 -5.80 9.24 1.03
C VAL A 81 -6.27 8.35 -0.13
N LEU A 82 -5.34 7.63 -0.77
CA LEU A 82 -5.70 6.68 -1.84
C LEU A 82 -6.54 5.52 -1.31
N LEU A 83 -6.23 5.02 -0.13
CA LEU A 83 -7.03 3.99 0.54
C LEU A 83 -8.46 4.47 0.74
N GLN A 84 -8.64 5.71 1.19
CA GLN A 84 -9.98 6.30 1.38
C GLN A 84 -10.75 6.38 0.06
N ASP A 85 -10.09 6.72 -1.05
CA ASP A 85 -10.70 6.73 -2.37
C ASP A 85 -11.21 5.33 -2.77
N VAL A 86 -10.46 4.28 -2.46
CA VAL A 86 -10.86 2.89 -2.72
C VAL A 86 -12.07 2.52 -1.85
N ILE A 87 -12.05 2.89 -0.57
CA ILE A 87 -13.17 2.67 0.36
C ILE A 87 -14.44 3.34 -0.16
N ASP A 88 -14.34 4.59 -0.60
CA ASP A 88 -15.47 5.35 -1.12
C ASP A 88 -16.02 4.73 -2.41
N LEU A 89 -15.14 4.29 -3.30
CA LEU A 89 -15.54 3.59 -4.53
C LEU A 89 -16.27 2.29 -4.22
N HIS A 90 -15.76 1.49 -3.30
CA HIS A 90 -16.40 0.25 -2.84
C HIS A 90 -17.83 0.52 -2.35
N ALA A 91 -18.02 1.51 -1.48
CA ALA A 91 -19.32 1.88 -0.96
C ALA A 91 -20.28 2.29 -2.08
N ARG A 92 -19.81 3.09 -3.04
CA ARG A 92 -20.63 3.52 -4.19
C ARG A 92 -21.03 2.36 -5.09
N LEU A 93 -20.11 1.41 -5.33
CA LEU A 93 -20.40 0.23 -6.15
C LEU A 93 -21.47 -0.65 -5.49
N LEU A 94 -21.41 -0.82 -4.18
CA LEU A 94 -22.41 -1.61 -3.44
C LEU A 94 -23.80 -0.96 -3.44
N GLN A 95 -23.87 0.37 -3.47
CA GLN A 95 -25.14 1.10 -3.50
C GLN A 95 -25.73 1.22 -4.89
N SER A 96 -24.94 0.95 -5.94
CA SER A 96 -25.38 1.09 -7.33
C SER A 96 -25.96 -0.21 -7.87
N SER A 97 -27.12 -0.11 -8.56
CA SER A 97 -27.72 -1.24 -9.27
C SER A 97 -27.02 -1.57 -10.59
N LYS A 98 -26.04 -0.76 -10.99
CA LYS A 98 -25.34 -0.90 -12.28
C LYS A 98 -24.20 -1.93 -12.24
N PHE A 99 -23.81 -2.40 -11.06
CA PHE A 99 -22.66 -3.29 -10.88
C PHE A 99 -23.06 -4.58 -10.14
N PRO A 100 -23.98 -5.40 -10.74
CA PRO A 100 -24.48 -6.60 -10.07
C PRO A 100 -23.39 -7.67 -9.84
N ILE A 101 -22.41 -7.77 -10.73
CA ILE A 101 -21.31 -8.75 -10.59
C ILE A 101 -20.46 -8.40 -9.37
N TYR A 102 -20.14 -7.13 -9.19
CA TYR A 102 -19.37 -6.67 -8.03
C TYR A 102 -20.12 -6.95 -6.72
N ASN A 103 -21.42 -6.64 -6.69
CA ASN A 103 -22.27 -6.92 -5.52
C ASN A 103 -22.32 -8.42 -5.21
N ALA A 104 -22.49 -9.27 -6.23
CA ALA A 104 -22.53 -10.71 -6.06
C ALA A 104 -21.19 -11.26 -5.49
N GLU A 105 -20.07 -10.81 -6.02
CA GLU A 105 -18.74 -11.19 -5.52
C GLU A 105 -18.52 -10.73 -4.08
N TYR A 106 -18.94 -9.52 -3.74
CA TYR A 106 -18.85 -9.00 -2.38
C TYR A 106 -19.59 -9.89 -1.38
N TYR A 107 -20.86 -10.20 -1.65
CA TYR A 107 -21.64 -11.02 -0.74
C TYR A 107 -21.13 -12.45 -0.66
N LYS A 108 -20.51 -12.95 -1.71
CA LYS A 108 -19.87 -14.27 -1.73
C LYS A 108 -18.67 -14.34 -0.79
N VAL A 109 -17.87 -13.28 -0.70
CA VAL A 109 -16.67 -13.24 0.14
C VAL A 109 -16.93 -12.65 1.54
N LEU A 110 -18.09 -12.04 1.77
CA LEU A 110 -18.42 -11.36 3.03
C LEU A 110 -18.18 -12.23 4.27
N PRO A 111 -18.58 -13.53 4.30
CA PRO A 111 -18.31 -14.36 5.48
C PRO A 111 -16.81 -14.46 5.82
N PHE A 112 -15.95 -14.48 4.80
CA PHE A 112 -14.50 -14.51 4.99
C PHE A 112 -13.98 -13.18 5.53
N ILE A 113 -14.54 -12.05 5.07
CA ILE A 113 -14.19 -10.72 5.57
C ILE A 113 -14.54 -10.61 7.06
N VAL A 114 -15.73 -11.07 7.45
CA VAL A 114 -16.17 -11.08 8.85
C VAL A 114 -15.22 -11.89 9.72
N GLU A 115 -14.81 -13.08 9.24
CA GLU A 115 -13.85 -13.92 9.95
C GLU A 115 -12.50 -13.22 10.12
N LEU A 116 -11.97 -12.59 9.09
CA LEU A 116 -10.70 -11.84 9.15
C LEU A 116 -10.79 -10.71 10.17
N ARG A 117 -11.89 -9.95 10.18
CA ARG A 117 -12.08 -8.86 11.15
C ARG A 117 -12.13 -9.37 12.59
N ASN A 118 -12.73 -10.53 12.80
CA ASN A 118 -12.81 -11.14 14.14
C ASN A 118 -11.44 -11.60 14.65
N ARG A 119 -10.53 -11.96 13.75
CA ARG A 119 -9.17 -12.38 14.10
C ARG A 119 -8.20 -11.19 14.25
N GLY A 120 -8.52 -10.05 13.67
CA GLY A 120 -7.67 -8.86 13.65
C GLY A 120 -8.29 -7.67 14.36
N ASP A 121 -7.94 -6.47 13.89
CA ASP A 121 -8.45 -5.21 14.41
C ASP A 121 -9.88 -4.98 13.88
N LYS A 122 -10.86 -5.01 14.78
CA LYS A 122 -12.27 -4.84 14.45
C LYS A 122 -12.64 -3.39 14.12
N GLU A 123 -11.77 -2.45 14.41
CA GLU A 123 -11.99 -1.03 14.12
C GLU A 123 -11.66 -0.67 12.67
N LEU A 124 -10.90 -1.52 11.96
CA LEU A 124 -10.53 -1.27 10.56
C LEU A 124 -11.73 -1.39 9.63
N ASN A 125 -11.76 -0.55 8.59
CA ASN A 125 -12.69 -0.71 7.47
C ASN A 125 -12.47 -2.06 6.78
N GLU A 126 -13.51 -2.64 6.22
CA GLU A 126 -13.43 -3.96 5.56
C GLU A 126 -12.46 -3.99 4.39
N ILE A 127 -12.30 -2.88 3.63
CA ILE A 127 -11.31 -2.80 2.54
C ILE A 127 -9.90 -2.91 3.11
N GLU A 128 -9.60 -2.19 4.18
CA GLU A 128 -8.29 -2.24 4.83
C GLU A 128 -8.03 -3.63 5.41
N THR A 129 -9.05 -4.26 5.99
CA THR A 129 -8.96 -5.65 6.47
C THR A 129 -8.58 -6.61 5.35
N CYS A 130 -9.21 -6.48 4.19
CA CYS A 130 -8.91 -7.32 3.02
C CYS A 130 -7.48 -7.09 2.51
N LEU A 131 -7.06 -5.84 2.40
CA LEU A 131 -5.73 -5.50 1.92
C LEU A 131 -4.64 -5.98 2.88
N ASP A 132 -4.85 -5.85 4.19
CA ASP A 132 -3.91 -6.34 5.20
C ASP A 132 -3.76 -7.87 5.17
N ALA A 133 -4.79 -8.59 4.75
CA ALA A 133 -4.76 -10.05 4.63
C ALA A 133 -4.01 -10.53 3.39
N LEU A 134 -3.80 -9.67 2.41
CA LEU A 134 -3.08 -9.99 1.18
C LEU A 134 -1.59 -9.71 1.31
#